data_437efd0543207669bffda968c70cd9b7
#
_entry.id   437efd0543207669bffda968c70cd9b7
#
_cell.length_a   1.000
_cell.length_b   1.000
_cell.length_c   1.000
_cell.angle_alpha   90.00
_cell.angle_beta   90.00
_cell.angle_gamma   90.00
#
_symmetry.space_group_name_H-M   'P 1'
#
loop_
_entity.id
_entity.type
_entity.pdbx_description
1 polymer ?
#
loop_
_entity_poly.entity_id
_entity_poly.type
_entity_poly.pdbx_seq_one_letter_code
_entity_poly.pdbx_strand_id
1 'polypeptide(L)'
;MTSKAKNRSKAFFINGGAGRVLCSIPALEYYHDHSGDEDFLIVCEGGMDLYRGHPVLQNHVYEVWHKGLFEEHLLDKDIVSLEPYRINEYFNQKCSLAQAFDIEINGKGIRELPSPTLKLNKAETITGYQTIQEIKAGLNKDKAVVIQPFGRSVSPMGDFLIDPTSRSFEVQNILNIIDSLREDYAVIVMTELPFPITEKKEHPVAVPKEPNLRLWASMINSADYFLGCDSLGQHLAKSVGKSATVVVGSTVPINISYINDETFDIIDIGERKGRKYSPIRLTMDDELDRKNDEAIGLLPEEEQEVVDSVKKAMGKGGEFKGKRPTPIQQEQGCCPPTQPQEKAPAVVLEKNDTPQLKNYDFNTKNLLSED
;
A
#
# COMPACT_ATOMS: atom_id res chain seq x y z
N MET A 1 -2.66 -12.92 49.62
CA MET A 1 -3.50 -13.10 48.42
C MET A 1 -3.00 -12.10 47.38
N THR A 2 -2.14 -12.53 46.51
CA THR A 2 -1.67 -11.70 45.37
C THR A 2 -2.84 -11.62 44.37
N SER A 3 -3.47 -10.46 44.27
CA SER A 3 -4.44 -10.23 43.22
C SER A 3 -3.72 -10.45 41.87
N LYS A 4 -4.14 -11.47 41.12
CA LYS A 4 -3.76 -11.53 39.68
C LYS A 4 -4.14 -10.20 39.08
N ALA A 5 -3.16 -9.43 38.66
CA ALA A 5 -3.43 -8.24 37.86
C ALA A 5 -4.33 -8.65 36.71
N LYS A 6 -5.54 -8.12 36.66
CA LYS A 6 -6.46 -8.37 35.55
C LYS A 6 -5.75 -7.81 34.31
N ASN A 7 -5.39 -8.66 33.35
CA ASN A 7 -4.85 -8.15 32.09
C ASN A 7 -5.85 -7.13 31.53
N ARG A 8 -5.40 -5.92 31.29
CA ARG A 8 -6.21 -4.89 30.65
C ARG A 8 -6.44 -5.27 29.20
N SER A 9 -7.59 -4.92 28.70
CA SER A 9 -7.91 -5.03 27.28
C SER A 9 -7.03 -4.09 26.46
N LYS A 10 -6.67 -4.48 25.25
CA LYS A 10 -5.74 -3.71 24.41
C LYS A 10 -6.47 -2.74 23.47
N ALA A 11 -5.80 -1.63 23.16
CA ALA A 11 -6.19 -0.75 22.07
C ALA A 11 -5.03 -0.63 21.09
N PHE A 12 -5.23 -1.17 19.88
CA PHE A 12 -4.23 -1.20 18.81
C PHE A 12 -4.36 0.03 17.92
N PHE A 13 -3.32 0.85 17.87
CA PHE A 13 -3.27 2.03 17.01
C PHE A 13 -2.60 1.68 15.69
N ILE A 14 -3.33 1.88 14.58
CA ILE A 14 -2.86 1.67 13.22
C ILE A 14 -2.70 3.02 12.55
N ASN A 15 -1.47 3.51 12.52
CA ASN A 15 -1.11 4.77 11.88
C ASN A 15 -0.97 4.60 10.37
N GLY A 16 -1.20 5.66 9.62
CA GLY A 16 -0.93 5.75 8.19
C GLY A 16 -2.08 5.30 7.30
N GLY A 17 -1.76 4.87 6.08
CA GLY A 17 -2.76 4.70 5.04
C GLY A 17 -3.54 3.38 5.08
N ALA A 18 -4.60 3.33 4.27
CA ALA A 18 -5.53 2.22 4.15
C ALA A 18 -4.87 0.86 3.80
N GLY A 19 -3.72 0.86 3.13
CA GLY A 19 -2.95 -0.37 2.87
C GLY A 19 -2.46 -1.04 4.15
N ARG A 20 -2.03 -0.27 5.16
CA ARG A 20 -1.66 -0.81 6.48
C ARG A 20 -2.87 -1.43 7.19
N VAL A 21 -4.02 -0.78 7.09
CA VAL A 21 -5.29 -1.30 7.65
C VAL A 21 -5.59 -2.68 7.06
N LEU A 22 -5.55 -2.84 5.74
CA LEU A 22 -5.79 -4.14 5.11
C LEU A 22 -4.76 -5.19 5.55
N CYS A 23 -3.47 -4.83 5.60
CA CYS A 23 -2.41 -5.76 6.02
C CYS A 23 -2.51 -6.19 7.48
N SER A 24 -3.15 -5.40 8.36
CA SER A 24 -3.33 -5.75 9.77
C SER A 24 -4.50 -6.71 10.03
N ILE A 25 -5.46 -6.81 9.11
CA ILE A 25 -6.69 -7.60 9.30
C ILE A 25 -6.40 -9.04 9.72
N PRO A 26 -5.54 -9.82 9.03
CA PRO A 26 -5.31 -11.21 9.41
C PRO A 26 -4.74 -11.41 10.82
N ALA A 27 -3.89 -10.47 11.25
CA ALA A 27 -3.32 -10.49 12.59
C ALA A 27 -4.35 -10.16 13.68
N LEU A 28 -5.26 -9.22 13.39
CA LEU A 28 -6.33 -8.83 14.30
C LEU A 28 -7.43 -9.89 14.40
N GLU A 29 -7.77 -10.57 13.30
CA GLU A 29 -8.65 -11.75 13.31
C GLU A 29 -8.07 -12.83 14.21
N TYR A 30 -6.78 -13.13 14.05
CA TYR A 30 -6.12 -14.12 14.91
C TYR A 30 -6.11 -13.69 16.38
N TYR A 31 -5.86 -12.41 16.67
CA TYR A 31 -5.91 -11.90 18.04
C TYR A 31 -7.29 -12.09 18.66
N HIS A 32 -8.35 -11.71 17.96
CA HIS A 32 -9.73 -11.92 18.40
C HIS A 32 -9.98 -13.39 18.78
N ASP A 33 -9.58 -14.32 17.91
CA ASP A 33 -9.93 -15.72 18.07
C ASP A 33 -9.10 -16.42 19.18
N HIS A 34 -7.94 -15.87 19.59
CA HIS A 34 -6.99 -16.59 20.45
C HIS A 34 -6.57 -15.84 21.71
N SER A 35 -6.84 -14.54 21.86
CA SER A 35 -6.39 -13.79 23.03
C SER A 35 -7.31 -13.92 24.24
N GLY A 36 -8.60 -14.17 24.03
CA GLY A 36 -9.63 -14.07 25.04
C GLY A 36 -9.94 -12.64 25.48
N ASP A 37 -9.43 -11.63 24.76
CA ASP A 37 -9.71 -10.23 24.96
C ASP A 37 -10.88 -9.81 24.07
N GLU A 38 -12.10 -9.90 24.60
CA GLU A 38 -13.33 -9.60 23.85
C GLU A 38 -13.56 -8.08 23.69
N ASP A 39 -12.89 -7.26 24.50
CA ASP A 39 -13.08 -5.80 24.57
C ASP A 39 -11.95 -5.02 23.90
N PHE A 40 -11.07 -5.67 23.12
CA PHE A 40 -10.00 -4.96 22.44
C PHE A 40 -10.54 -3.92 21.44
N LEU A 41 -9.74 -2.91 21.17
CA LEU A 41 -10.08 -1.86 20.22
C LEU A 41 -9.02 -1.72 19.14
N ILE A 42 -9.46 -1.21 18.01
CA ILE A 42 -8.64 -0.83 16.87
C ILE A 42 -8.87 0.66 16.63
N VAL A 43 -7.82 1.46 16.68
CA VAL A 43 -7.90 2.89 16.43
C VAL A 43 -7.14 3.20 15.15
N CYS A 44 -7.84 3.70 14.14
CA CYS A 44 -7.28 3.98 12.82
C CYS A 44 -7.14 5.49 12.59
N GLU A 45 -6.01 5.89 12.01
CA GLU A 45 -5.79 7.24 11.51
C GLU A 45 -6.55 7.48 10.19
N GLY A 46 -6.85 6.42 9.44
CA GLY A 46 -7.67 6.42 8.23
C GLY A 46 -7.97 5.01 7.76
N GLY A 47 -8.95 4.87 6.86
CA GLY A 47 -9.34 3.57 6.32
C GLY A 47 -10.23 2.73 7.22
N MET A 48 -10.85 3.30 8.26
CA MET A 48 -11.80 2.60 9.13
C MET A 48 -12.92 1.91 8.33
N ASP A 49 -13.37 2.54 7.26
CA ASP A 49 -14.40 1.98 6.38
C ASP A 49 -14.05 0.59 5.81
N LEU A 50 -12.78 0.23 5.74
CA LEU A 50 -12.35 -1.08 5.23
C LEU A 50 -12.77 -2.24 6.17
N TYR A 51 -13.06 -1.97 7.44
CA TYR A 51 -13.61 -2.96 8.37
C TYR A 51 -15.12 -3.12 8.28
N ARG A 52 -15.82 -2.22 7.58
CA ARG A 52 -17.29 -2.27 7.47
C ARG A 52 -17.73 -3.60 6.84
N GLY A 53 -18.68 -4.27 7.48
CA GLY A 53 -19.16 -5.60 7.08
C GLY A 53 -18.24 -6.76 7.47
N HIS A 54 -17.10 -6.49 8.10
CA HIS A 54 -16.26 -7.53 8.65
C HIS A 54 -16.99 -8.20 9.82
N PRO A 55 -17.13 -9.54 9.84
CA PRO A 55 -18.01 -10.22 10.80
C PRO A 55 -17.64 -9.98 12.26
N VAL A 56 -16.38 -9.75 12.53
CA VAL A 56 -15.83 -9.57 13.87
C VAL A 56 -15.35 -8.14 14.07
N LEU A 57 -14.40 -7.69 13.28
CA LEU A 57 -13.63 -6.48 13.59
C LEU A 57 -14.42 -5.17 13.48
N GLN A 58 -15.51 -5.11 12.70
CA GLN A 58 -16.26 -3.86 12.50
C GLN A 58 -16.77 -3.19 13.79
N ASN A 59 -17.01 -3.97 14.85
CA ASN A 59 -17.52 -3.45 16.12
C ASN A 59 -16.41 -2.99 17.08
N HIS A 60 -15.15 -3.22 16.72
CA HIS A 60 -13.99 -2.88 17.54
C HIS A 60 -13.25 -1.63 17.03
N VAL A 61 -13.69 -1.01 15.92
CA VAL A 61 -12.92 0.01 15.21
C VAL A 61 -13.44 1.41 15.48
N TYR A 62 -12.51 2.31 15.75
CA TYR A 62 -12.74 3.75 15.92
C TYR A 62 -11.75 4.54 15.06
N GLU A 63 -12.17 5.72 14.61
CA GLU A 63 -11.23 6.69 14.08
C GLU A 63 -10.54 7.43 15.21
N VAL A 64 -9.29 7.82 15.00
CA VAL A 64 -8.51 8.59 15.98
C VAL A 64 -9.19 9.91 16.37
N TRP A 65 -10.06 10.43 15.50
CA TRP A 65 -10.83 11.66 15.70
C TRP A 65 -12.20 11.43 16.36
N HIS A 66 -12.52 10.21 16.77
CA HIS A 66 -13.81 9.90 17.39
C HIS A 66 -13.98 10.71 18.67
N LYS A 67 -15.10 11.45 18.75
CA LYS A 67 -15.39 12.28 19.92
C LYS A 67 -15.59 11.41 21.15
N GLY A 68 -14.91 11.74 22.24
CA GLY A 68 -14.95 10.96 23.48
C GLY A 68 -14.12 9.69 23.46
N LEU A 69 -13.29 9.49 22.43
CA LEU A 69 -12.49 8.27 22.27
C LEU A 69 -11.69 7.91 23.53
N PHE A 70 -11.03 8.90 24.14
CA PHE A 70 -10.22 8.66 25.33
C PHE A 70 -11.07 8.32 26.56
N GLU A 71 -12.06 9.15 26.85
CA GLU A 71 -12.86 9.06 28.09
C GLU A 71 -13.80 7.86 28.08
N GLU A 72 -14.33 7.50 26.93
CA GLU A 72 -15.37 6.47 26.81
C GLU A 72 -14.82 5.10 26.42
N HIS A 73 -13.69 5.06 25.70
CA HIS A 73 -13.22 3.84 25.09
C HIS A 73 -11.77 3.44 25.44
N LEU A 74 -10.86 4.40 25.61
CA LEU A 74 -9.45 4.11 25.85
C LEU A 74 -9.06 4.10 27.32
N LEU A 75 -9.85 4.70 28.20
CA LEU A 75 -9.58 4.67 29.64
C LEU A 75 -9.52 3.20 30.12
N ASP A 76 -8.48 2.88 30.87
CA ASP A 76 -8.21 1.52 31.36
C ASP A 76 -7.81 0.46 30.30
N LYS A 77 -7.53 0.87 29.05
CA LYS A 77 -6.93 0.00 28.03
C LYS A 77 -5.40 0.08 28.06
N ASP A 78 -4.76 -0.99 27.66
CA ASP A 78 -3.34 -1.01 27.34
C ASP A 78 -3.14 -0.54 25.89
N ILE A 79 -2.53 0.64 25.73
CA ILE A 79 -2.30 1.24 24.41
C ILE A 79 -1.12 0.56 23.72
N VAL A 80 -1.35 0.08 22.50
CA VAL A 80 -0.33 -0.53 21.65
C VAL A 80 -0.23 0.26 20.34
N SER A 81 0.82 1.04 20.21
CA SER A 81 1.13 1.77 18.96
C SER A 81 1.91 0.85 18.03
N LEU A 82 1.28 0.42 16.95
CA LEU A 82 1.84 -0.54 16.02
C LEU A 82 2.81 0.11 15.02
N GLU A 83 4.06 -0.35 15.03
CA GLU A 83 5.12 0.10 14.11
C GLU A 83 5.77 -1.08 13.38
N PRO A 84 5.05 -1.78 12.51
CA PRO A 84 5.50 -3.02 11.87
C PRO A 84 6.79 -2.84 11.05
N TYR A 85 7.06 -1.63 10.58
CA TYR A 85 8.30 -1.33 9.85
C TYR A 85 9.57 -1.43 10.69
N ARG A 86 9.45 -1.43 12.03
CA ARG A 86 10.57 -1.57 12.99
C ARG A 86 10.77 -2.98 13.48
N ILE A 87 9.92 -3.91 13.10
CA ILE A 87 10.08 -5.31 13.41
C ILE A 87 11.34 -5.83 12.71
N ASN A 88 12.22 -6.50 13.45
CA ASN A 88 13.51 -6.98 12.93
C ASN A 88 13.35 -7.84 11.68
N GLU A 89 12.34 -8.70 11.65
CA GLU A 89 12.06 -9.59 10.54
C GLU A 89 11.64 -8.81 9.30
N TYR A 90 10.85 -7.75 9.46
CA TYR A 90 10.47 -6.87 8.37
C TYR A 90 11.67 -6.05 7.89
N PHE A 91 12.38 -5.42 8.81
CA PHE A 91 13.55 -4.62 8.51
C PHE A 91 14.62 -5.42 7.74
N ASN A 92 14.82 -6.68 8.12
CA ASN A 92 15.75 -7.59 7.46
C ASN A 92 15.15 -8.35 6.28
N GLN A 93 14.05 -7.88 5.71
CA GLN A 93 13.44 -8.43 4.49
C GLN A 93 13.06 -9.92 4.60
N LYS A 94 12.61 -10.36 5.76
CA LYS A 94 12.26 -11.77 6.03
C LYS A 94 10.76 -12.03 6.08
N CYS A 95 9.94 -10.99 6.21
CA CYS A 95 8.50 -11.14 6.32
C CYS A 95 7.75 -10.02 5.63
N SER A 96 6.48 -10.28 5.33
CA SER A 96 5.55 -9.30 4.78
C SER A 96 5.06 -8.32 5.85
N LEU A 97 4.46 -7.22 5.41
CA LEU A 97 3.82 -6.24 6.30
C LEU A 97 2.72 -6.89 7.18
N ALA A 98 1.94 -7.81 6.62
CA ALA A 98 0.93 -8.53 7.40
C ALA A 98 1.56 -9.40 8.49
N GLN A 99 2.65 -10.10 8.17
CA GLN A 99 3.38 -10.90 9.16
C GLN A 99 4.06 -10.03 10.23
N ALA A 100 4.55 -8.84 9.86
CA ALA A 100 5.10 -7.89 10.83
C ALA A 100 4.03 -7.40 11.81
N PHE A 101 2.82 -7.10 11.35
CA PHE A 101 1.67 -6.83 12.22
C PHE A 101 1.37 -8.01 13.14
N ASP A 102 1.41 -9.23 12.62
CA ASP A 102 1.15 -10.43 13.42
C ASP A 102 2.20 -10.64 14.51
N ILE A 103 3.46 -10.43 14.20
CA ILE A 103 4.56 -10.49 15.19
C ILE A 103 4.30 -9.50 16.32
N GLU A 104 3.92 -8.27 15.98
CA GLU A 104 3.73 -7.21 16.96
C GLU A 104 2.44 -7.37 17.79
N ILE A 105 1.33 -7.76 17.16
CA ILE A 105 0.03 -7.93 17.80
C ILE A 105 -0.01 -9.21 18.66
N ASN A 106 0.48 -10.32 18.09
CA ASN A 106 0.30 -11.65 18.65
C ASN A 106 1.55 -12.24 19.32
N GLY A 107 2.71 -11.58 19.19
CA GLY A 107 3.96 -12.07 19.76
C GLY A 107 4.41 -13.42 19.18
N LYS A 108 3.98 -13.76 17.97
CA LYS A 108 4.36 -14.99 17.25
C LYS A 108 5.55 -14.71 16.34
N GLY A 109 6.31 -15.74 16.00
CA GLY A 109 7.31 -15.66 14.93
C GLY A 109 6.66 -15.56 13.55
N ILE A 110 7.48 -15.50 12.49
CA ILE A 110 7.00 -15.53 11.11
C ILE A 110 6.18 -16.80 10.88
N ARG A 111 4.96 -16.63 10.38
CA ARG A 111 4.05 -17.72 10.01
C ARG A 111 3.20 -17.36 8.82
N GLU A 112 2.63 -18.35 8.18
CA GLU A 112 1.63 -18.13 7.14
C GLU A 112 0.36 -17.49 7.73
N LEU A 113 -0.16 -16.50 7.02
CA LEU A 113 -1.38 -15.81 7.36
C LEU A 113 -2.37 -15.93 6.19
N PRO A 114 -3.67 -15.94 6.48
CA PRO A 114 -4.66 -15.81 5.41
C PRO A 114 -4.51 -14.46 4.71
N SER A 115 -5.01 -14.37 3.48
CA SER A 115 -5.07 -13.09 2.77
C SER A 115 -5.98 -12.11 3.50
N PRO A 116 -5.66 -10.81 3.48
CA PRO A 116 -6.59 -9.81 3.98
C PRO A 116 -7.92 -9.93 3.24
N THR A 117 -9.02 -9.76 3.94
CA THR A 117 -10.37 -9.86 3.36
C THR A 117 -11.13 -8.55 3.49
N LEU A 118 -11.76 -8.11 2.41
CA LEU A 118 -12.67 -6.98 2.40
C LEU A 118 -14.10 -7.48 2.12
N LYS A 119 -15.02 -7.20 3.01
CA LYS A 119 -16.42 -7.59 2.86
C LYS A 119 -17.22 -6.46 2.22
N LEU A 120 -17.45 -6.56 0.92
CA LEU A 120 -18.34 -5.65 0.19
C LEU A 120 -19.80 -6.03 0.47
N ASN A 121 -20.64 -5.02 0.69
CA ASN A 121 -22.07 -5.24 0.76
C ASN A 121 -22.70 -5.37 -0.65
N LYS A 122 -23.95 -5.79 -0.69
CA LYS A 122 -24.64 -6.02 -1.96
C LYS A 122 -24.76 -4.75 -2.81
N ALA A 123 -25.03 -3.60 -2.20
CA ALA A 123 -25.14 -2.32 -2.92
C ALA A 123 -23.78 -1.91 -3.53
N GLU A 124 -22.69 -1.98 -2.76
CA GLU A 124 -21.34 -1.71 -3.23
C GLU A 124 -20.97 -2.63 -4.41
N THR A 125 -21.26 -3.94 -4.28
CA THR A 125 -20.97 -4.91 -5.34
C THR A 125 -21.75 -4.61 -6.62
N ILE A 126 -23.04 -4.27 -6.52
CA ILE A 126 -23.87 -3.91 -7.67
C ILE A 126 -23.37 -2.62 -8.30
N THR A 127 -23.08 -1.59 -7.51
CA THR A 127 -22.58 -0.30 -8.01
C THR A 127 -21.28 -0.47 -8.77
N GLY A 128 -20.28 -1.16 -8.18
CA GLY A 128 -19.01 -1.40 -8.87
C GLY A 128 -19.18 -2.20 -10.15
N TYR A 129 -20.04 -3.23 -10.13
CA TYR A 129 -20.34 -4.00 -11.33
C TYR A 129 -21.00 -3.13 -12.44
N GLN A 130 -22.01 -2.35 -12.08
CA GLN A 130 -22.68 -1.45 -13.04
C GLN A 130 -21.71 -0.43 -13.62
N THR A 131 -20.90 0.20 -12.78
CA THR A 131 -19.88 1.17 -13.23
C THR A 131 -18.92 0.53 -14.24
N ILE A 132 -18.42 -0.67 -13.97
CA ILE A 132 -17.53 -1.36 -14.90
C ILE A 132 -18.24 -1.72 -16.21
N GLN A 133 -19.50 -2.19 -16.16
CA GLN A 133 -20.24 -2.50 -17.38
C GLN A 133 -20.54 -1.24 -18.22
N GLU A 134 -20.91 -0.13 -17.59
CA GLU A 134 -21.12 1.15 -18.27
C GLU A 134 -19.85 1.65 -18.94
N ILE A 135 -18.70 1.56 -18.25
CA ILE A 135 -17.40 1.92 -18.83
C ILE A 135 -17.05 1.02 -20.02
N LYS A 136 -17.19 -0.30 -19.86
CA LYS A 136 -16.93 -1.26 -20.95
C LYS A 136 -17.80 -0.96 -22.17
N ALA A 137 -19.09 -0.72 -21.97
CA ALA A 137 -20.02 -0.38 -23.02
C ALA A 137 -19.67 0.98 -23.67
N GLY A 138 -19.40 2.02 -22.87
CA GLY A 138 -19.03 3.34 -23.36
C GLY A 138 -17.73 3.37 -24.17
N LEU A 139 -16.78 2.50 -23.80
CA LEU A 139 -15.49 2.34 -24.49
C LEU A 139 -15.51 1.27 -25.60
N ASN A 140 -16.63 0.58 -25.78
CA ASN A 140 -16.80 -0.53 -26.72
C ASN A 140 -15.74 -1.62 -26.53
N LYS A 141 -15.54 -2.08 -25.30
CA LYS A 141 -14.54 -3.11 -24.92
C LYS A 141 -15.19 -4.23 -24.11
N ASP A 142 -14.75 -5.47 -24.36
CA ASP A 142 -15.27 -6.65 -23.65
C ASP A 142 -14.64 -6.85 -22.28
N LYS A 143 -13.39 -6.41 -22.10
CA LYS A 143 -12.61 -6.58 -20.87
C LYS A 143 -12.10 -5.25 -20.33
N ALA A 144 -12.01 -5.13 -19.01
CA ALA A 144 -11.56 -3.95 -18.31
C ALA A 144 -10.32 -4.22 -17.44
N VAL A 145 -9.38 -3.29 -17.44
CA VAL A 145 -8.24 -3.25 -16.52
C VAL A 145 -8.28 -1.99 -15.68
N VAL A 146 -8.20 -2.14 -14.36
CA VAL A 146 -8.03 -1.01 -13.44
C VAL A 146 -6.55 -0.80 -13.21
N ILE A 147 -6.09 0.44 -13.37
CA ILE A 147 -4.68 0.81 -13.24
C ILE A 147 -4.53 1.82 -12.11
N GLN A 148 -3.70 1.51 -11.10
CA GLN A 148 -3.25 2.49 -10.11
C GLN A 148 -1.80 2.90 -10.40
N PRO A 149 -1.59 4.08 -11.03
CA PRO A 149 -0.24 4.51 -11.42
C PRO A 149 0.58 5.07 -10.26
N PHE A 150 -0.08 5.61 -9.23
CA PHE A 150 0.58 6.42 -8.21
C PHE A 150 0.27 5.95 -6.79
N GLY A 151 1.28 6.05 -5.93
CA GLY A 151 1.15 5.92 -4.48
C GLY A 151 0.63 7.21 -3.83
N ARG A 152 0.33 7.13 -2.53
CA ARG A 152 -0.21 8.28 -1.76
C ARG A 152 0.76 9.47 -1.67
N SER A 153 2.06 9.22 -1.75
CA SER A 153 3.08 10.26 -1.56
C SER A 153 3.32 11.12 -2.79
N VAL A 154 2.67 10.80 -3.92
CA VAL A 154 2.80 11.59 -5.13
C VAL A 154 2.17 12.96 -4.95
N SER A 155 2.84 14.00 -5.41
CA SER A 155 2.36 15.37 -5.37
C SER A 155 2.71 16.13 -6.65
N PRO A 156 1.86 17.06 -7.11
CA PRO A 156 2.18 17.92 -8.23
C PRO A 156 3.22 18.98 -7.82
N MET A 157 4.22 19.19 -8.68
CA MET A 157 5.21 20.24 -8.56
C MET A 157 5.38 20.97 -9.89
N GLY A 158 4.58 22.01 -10.10
CA GLY A 158 4.44 22.64 -11.41
C GLY A 158 3.86 21.66 -12.41
N ASP A 159 4.56 21.44 -13.53
CA ASP A 159 4.15 20.51 -14.59
C ASP A 159 4.58 19.05 -14.34
N PHE A 160 5.20 18.76 -13.20
CA PHE A 160 5.72 17.45 -12.86
C PHE A 160 4.96 16.82 -11.70
N LEU A 161 4.96 15.50 -11.66
CA LEU A 161 4.55 14.72 -10.48
C LEU A 161 5.80 14.15 -9.81
N ILE A 162 5.91 14.37 -8.52
CA ILE A 162 7.04 13.88 -7.72
C ILE A 162 6.50 12.91 -6.67
N ASP A 163 7.14 11.76 -6.57
CA ASP A 163 6.94 10.81 -5.48
C ASP A 163 8.25 10.61 -4.72
N PRO A 164 8.44 11.25 -3.56
CA PRO A 164 9.67 11.12 -2.78
C PRO A 164 9.89 9.70 -2.25
N THR A 165 8.88 8.83 -2.36
CA THR A 165 8.99 7.42 -1.98
C THR A 165 9.42 6.51 -3.12
N SER A 166 9.50 7.02 -4.35
CA SER A 166 9.89 6.27 -5.57
C SER A 166 9.10 4.96 -5.75
N ARG A 167 7.81 4.97 -5.45
CA ARG A 167 6.89 3.84 -5.60
C ARG A 167 5.94 3.98 -6.77
N SER A 168 5.73 5.21 -7.23
CA SER A 168 4.85 5.53 -8.35
C SER A 168 5.54 5.33 -9.69
N PHE A 169 4.77 5.03 -10.72
CA PHE A 169 5.28 5.07 -12.09
C PHE A 169 5.69 6.49 -12.49
N GLU A 170 6.69 6.60 -13.33
CA GLU A 170 6.89 7.83 -14.09
C GLU A 170 5.72 8.06 -15.04
N VAL A 171 5.31 9.33 -15.18
CA VAL A 171 4.12 9.69 -15.97
C VAL A 171 4.23 9.19 -17.40
N GLN A 172 5.39 9.37 -18.06
CA GLN A 172 5.58 8.94 -19.44
C GLN A 172 5.50 7.42 -19.58
N ASN A 173 6.10 6.66 -18.67
CA ASN A 173 6.04 5.20 -18.71
C ASN A 173 4.60 4.68 -18.61
N ILE A 174 3.84 5.21 -17.64
CA ILE A 174 2.45 4.75 -17.48
C ILE A 174 1.55 5.19 -18.65
N LEU A 175 1.82 6.34 -19.27
CA LEU A 175 1.11 6.75 -20.49
C LEU A 175 1.39 5.78 -21.66
N ASN A 176 2.64 5.36 -21.86
CA ASN A 176 3.01 4.39 -22.89
C ASN A 176 2.32 3.03 -22.66
N ILE A 177 2.30 2.57 -21.41
CA ILE A 177 1.60 1.33 -21.01
C ILE A 177 0.09 1.44 -21.28
N ILE A 178 -0.54 2.55 -20.85
CA ILE A 178 -1.96 2.82 -21.09
C ILE A 178 -2.25 2.85 -22.59
N ASP A 179 -1.42 3.50 -23.38
CA ASP A 179 -1.57 3.58 -24.84
C ASP A 179 -1.55 2.20 -25.52
N SER A 180 -0.72 1.29 -25.00
CA SER A 180 -0.65 -0.10 -25.49
C SER A 180 -1.81 -0.99 -25.04
N LEU A 181 -2.41 -0.70 -23.87
CA LEU A 181 -3.51 -1.50 -23.31
C LEU A 181 -4.88 -1.03 -23.80
N ARG A 182 -5.09 0.28 -24.02
CA ARG A 182 -6.39 0.84 -24.40
C ARG A 182 -6.86 0.47 -25.80
N GLU A 183 -5.95 -0.06 -26.63
CA GLU A 183 -6.31 -0.63 -27.92
C GLU A 183 -7.17 -1.90 -27.78
N ASP A 184 -6.91 -2.69 -26.75
CA ASP A 184 -7.56 -3.98 -26.49
C ASP A 184 -8.60 -3.94 -25.37
N TYR A 185 -8.41 -3.10 -24.36
CA TYR A 185 -9.16 -3.13 -23.09
C TYR A 185 -9.79 -1.79 -22.73
N ALA A 186 -10.86 -1.81 -21.95
CA ALA A 186 -11.35 -0.66 -21.23
C ALA A 186 -10.36 -0.34 -20.10
N VAL A 187 -9.54 0.70 -20.27
CA VAL A 187 -8.59 1.16 -19.26
C VAL A 187 -9.29 2.12 -18.30
N ILE A 188 -9.17 1.85 -17.00
CA ILE A 188 -9.75 2.64 -15.92
C ILE A 188 -8.62 3.07 -15.00
N VAL A 189 -8.34 4.37 -14.92
CA VAL A 189 -7.24 4.91 -14.10
C VAL A 189 -7.74 5.30 -12.72
N MET A 190 -7.20 4.66 -11.70
CA MET A 190 -7.44 4.95 -10.29
C MET A 190 -6.45 6.02 -9.81
N THR A 191 -6.89 7.27 -9.78
CA THR A 191 -6.08 8.41 -9.32
C THR A 191 -6.95 9.51 -8.75
N GLU A 192 -6.43 10.24 -7.77
CA GLU A 192 -7.02 11.47 -7.23
C GLU A 192 -6.45 12.72 -7.91
N LEU A 193 -5.33 12.57 -8.63
CA LEU A 193 -4.66 13.67 -9.31
C LEU A 193 -5.18 13.86 -10.73
N PRO A 194 -5.12 15.09 -11.26
CA PRO A 194 -5.27 15.33 -12.70
C PRO A 194 -4.25 14.48 -13.46
N PHE A 195 -4.74 13.62 -14.35
CA PHE A 195 -3.88 12.72 -15.10
C PHE A 195 -3.81 13.17 -16.56
N PRO A 196 -2.60 13.38 -17.11
CA PRO A 196 -2.43 13.93 -18.45
C PRO A 196 -2.65 12.87 -19.53
N ILE A 197 -3.88 12.39 -19.67
CA ILE A 197 -4.20 11.40 -20.72
C ILE A 197 -4.23 12.09 -22.06
N THR A 198 -3.46 11.56 -23.00
CA THR A 198 -3.55 11.96 -24.39
C THR A 198 -4.93 11.58 -24.95
N GLU A 199 -5.71 12.54 -25.37
CA GLU A 199 -7.01 12.29 -26.00
C GLU A 199 -6.82 11.56 -27.33
N LYS A 200 -7.06 10.25 -27.31
CA LYS A 200 -7.25 9.45 -28.53
C LYS A 200 -8.73 9.13 -28.64
N LYS A 201 -9.43 9.80 -29.55
CA LYS A 201 -10.89 9.65 -29.72
C LYS A 201 -11.31 8.22 -30.02
N GLU A 202 -10.44 7.44 -30.67
CA GLU A 202 -10.70 6.04 -31.06
C GLU A 202 -10.61 5.08 -29.88
N HIS A 203 -9.78 5.39 -28.88
CA HIS A 203 -9.55 4.56 -27.71
C HIS A 203 -9.50 5.43 -26.45
N PRO A 204 -10.64 5.95 -25.98
CA PRO A 204 -10.69 6.76 -24.77
C PRO A 204 -10.37 5.92 -23.52
N VAL A 205 -10.04 6.61 -22.43
CA VAL A 205 -9.70 6.03 -21.12
C VAL A 205 -10.65 6.59 -20.08
N ALA A 206 -11.10 5.77 -19.15
CA ALA A 206 -11.94 6.22 -18.05
C ALA A 206 -11.09 6.67 -16.85
N VAL A 207 -11.39 7.83 -16.28
CA VAL A 207 -10.76 8.34 -15.05
C VAL A 207 -11.87 8.76 -14.08
N PRO A 208 -12.49 7.79 -13.39
CA PRO A 208 -13.56 8.07 -12.42
C PRO A 208 -13.03 8.95 -11.28
N LYS A 209 -13.79 9.97 -10.91
CA LYS A 209 -13.54 10.74 -9.67
C LYS A 209 -14.29 10.06 -8.52
N GLU A 210 -13.69 9.04 -7.96
CA GLU A 210 -14.29 8.25 -6.90
C GLU A 210 -13.45 8.33 -5.62
N PRO A 211 -13.90 9.03 -4.58
CA PRO A 211 -13.17 9.16 -3.32
C PRO A 211 -13.33 7.93 -2.41
N ASN A 212 -14.31 7.07 -2.68
CA ASN A 212 -14.64 5.95 -1.81
C ASN A 212 -13.79 4.73 -2.14
N LEU A 213 -12.91 4.34 -1.22
CA LEU A 213 -12.02 3.18 -1.38
C LEU A 213 -12.78 1.85 -1.52
N ARG A 214 -13.95 1.73 -0.91
CA ARG A 214 -14.77 0.51 -1.02
C ARG A 214 -15.41 0.38 -2.39
N LEU A 215 -15.78 1.51 -3.02
CA LEU A 215 -16.24 1.50 -4.42
C LEU A 215 -15.08 1.19 -5.36
N TRP A 216 -13.87 1.69 -5.11
CA TRP A 216 -12.68 1.24 -5.85
C TRP A 216 -12.45 -0.27 -5.70
N ALA A 217 -12.54 -0.81 -4.48
CA ALA A 217 -12.45 -2.25 -4.27
C ALA A 217 -13.52 -3.03 -5.05
N SER A 218 -14.75 -2.50 -5.10
CA SER A 218 -15.83 -3.11 -5.87
C SER A 218 -15.61 -3.02 -7.38
N MET A 219 -15.10 -1.90 -7.89
CA MET A 219 -14.72 -1.78 -9.29
C MET A 219 -13.57 -2.73 -9.64
N ILE A 220 -12.54 -2.83 -8.81
CA ILE A 220 -11.45 -3.81 -8.97
C ILE A 220 -12.00 -5.24 -8.96
N ASN A 221 -12.90 -5.56 -8.04
CA ASN A 221 -13.56 -6.87 -7.98
C ASN A 221 -14.33 -7.21 -9.28
N SER A 222 -14.93 -6.21 -9.91
CA SER A 222 -15.78 -6.36 -11.10
C SER A 222 -15.02 -6.22 -12.42
N ALA A 223 -13.83 -5.65 -12.41
CA ALA A 223 -12.93 -5.58 -13.56
C ALA A 223 -12.32 -6.97 -13.87
N ASP A 224 -11.71 -7.12 -15.03
CA ASP A 224 -11.08 -8.37 -15.43
C ASP A 224 -9.66 -8.50 -14.84
N TYR A 225 -8.95 -7.40 -14.64
CA TYR A 225 -7.57 -7.40 -14.13
C TYR A 225 -7.21 -6.10 -13.41
N PHE A 226 -6.14 -6.16 -12.60
CA PHE A 226 -5.54 -5.00 -11.95
C PHE A 226 -4.07 -4.85 -12.33
N LEU A 227 -3.64 -3.62 -12.60
CA LEU A 227 -2.24 -3.22 -12.75
C LEU A 227 -1.94 -2.09 -11.77
N GLY A 228 -0.83 -2.16 -11.06
CA GLY A 228 -0.48 -1.06 -10.17
C GLY A 228 0.97 -1.04 -9.72
N CYS A 229 1.29 0.03 -9.00
CA CYS A 229 2.55 0.16 -8.26
C CYS A 229 2.40 -0.37 -6.82
N ASP A 230 3.48 -0.29 -6.03
CA ASP A 230 3.43 -0.59 -4.60
C ASP A 230 2.60 0.46 -3.84
N SER A 231 1.28 0.23 -3.81
CA SER A 231 0.32 1.08 -3.13
C SER A 231 -0.94 0.32 -2.73
N LEU A 232 -1.95 1.05 -2.25
CA LEU A 232 -3.22 0.51 -1.75
C LEU A 232 -3.91 -0.45 -2.73
N GLY A 233 -3.88 -0.16 -4.03
CA GLY A 233 -4.63 -0.93 -5.04
C GLY A 233 -4.27 -2.40 -5.09
N GLN A 234 -2.99 -2.78 -4.92
CA GLN A 234 -2.59 -4.18 -4.85
C GLN A 234 -3.22 -4.89 -3.64
N HIS A 235 -3.35 -4.20 -2.50
CA HIS A 235 -3.97 -4.76 -1.30
C HIS A 235 -5.49 -4.86 -1.45
N LEU A 236 -6.12 -3.91 -2.12
CA LEU A 236 -7.54 -4.00 -2.49
C LEU A 236 -7.77 -5.18 -3.45
N ALA A 237 -6.95 -5.29 -4.51
CA ALA A 237 -7.03 -6.40 -5.46
C ALA A 237 -6.91 -7.75 -4.73
N LYS A 238 -5.92 -7.89 -3.84
CA LYS A 238 -5.75 -9.09 -3.04
C LYS A 238 -6.95 -9.38 -2.15
N SER A 239 -7.48 -8.36 -1.47
CA SER A 239 -8.58 -8.51 -0.52
C SER A 239 -9.92 -8.90 -1.15
N VAL A 240 -10.08 -8.66 -2.45
CA VAL A 240 -11.27 -9.08 -3.23
C VAL A 240 -10.98 -10.25 -4.17
N GLY A 241 -9.79 -10.87 -4.10
CA GLY A 241 -9.41 -12.04 -4.89
C GLY A 241 -9.16 -11.75 -6.38
N LYS A 242 -8.76 -10.51 -6.73
CA LYS A 242 -8.46 -10.11 -8.10
C LYS A 242 -7.00 -10.36 -8.44
N SER A 243 -6.75 -10.97 -9.61
CA SER A 243 -5.41 -11.13 -10.17
C SER A 243 -4.79 -9.79 -10.58
N ALA A 244 -3.47 -9.67 -10.43
CA ALA A 244 -2.79 -8.40 -10.61
C ALA A 244 -1.37 -8.53 -11.18
N THR A 245 -0.93 -7.50 -11.92
CA THR A 245 0.48 -7.19 -12.14
C THR A 245 0.86 -6.02 -11.24
N VAL A 246 1.96 -6.14 -10.50
CA VAL A 246 2.45 -5.09 -9.60
C VAL A 246 3.90 -4.79 -9.92
N VAL A 247 4.17 -3.53 -10.23
CA VAL A 247 5.54 -3.05 -10.48
C VAL A 247 6.11 -2.47 -9.20
N VAL A 248 7.27 -2.98 -8.78
CA VAL A 248 7.92 -2.60 -7.53
C VAL A 248 9.27 -1.96 -7.81
N GLY A 249 9.49 -0.80 -7.24
CA GLY A 249 10.72 -0.01 -7.40
C GLY A 249 11.56 0.04 -6.12
N SER A 250 11.36 1.07 -5.32
CA SER A 250 12.16 1.37 -4.13
C SER A 250 11.96 0.43 -2.95
N THR A 251 10.82 -0.25 -2.87
CA THR A 251 10.48 -1.17 -1.79
C THR A 251 10.88 -2.61 -2.14
N VAL A 252 10.91 -3.49 -1.15
CA VAL A 252 11.29 -4.90 -1.33
C VAL A 252 10.03 -5.76 -1.46
N PRO A 253 9.86 -6.55 -2.53
CA PRO A 253 8.63 -7.27 -2.81
C PRO A 253 8.13 -8.16 -1.67
N ILE A 254 9.02 -8.89 -0.99
CA ILE A 254 8.64 -9.74 0.14
C ILE A 254 7.98 -8.96 1.28
N ASN A 255 8.35 -7.70 1.45
CA ASN A 255 7.81 -6.86 2.51
C ASN A 255 6.41 -6.34 2.19
N ILE A 256 6.14 -6.03 0.91
CA ILE A 256 4.98 -5.20 0.56
C ILE A 256 4.04 -5.81 -0.46
N SER A 257 4.39 -6.93 -1.06
CA SER A 257 3.59 -7.53 -2.12
C SER A 257 3.36 -9.03 -1.88
N TYR A 258 2.78 -9.73 -2.84
CA TYR A 258 2.29 -11.08 -2.71
C TYR A 258 3.09 -12.04 -3.60
N ILE A 259 4.42 -12.10 -3.37
CA ILE A 259 5.38 -12.83 -4.21
C ILE A 259 5.12 -14.34 -4.33
N ASN A 260 4.42 -14.93 -3.34
CA ASN A 260 4.10 -16.35 -3.31
C ASN A 260 2.69 -16.66 -3.84
N ASP A 261 1.99 -15.64 -4.34
CA ASP A 261 0.64 -15.79 -4.86
C ASP A 261 0.67 -15.93 -6.38
N GLU A 262 0.22 -17.07 -6.89
CA GLU A 262 0.20 -17.36 -8.33
C GLU A 262 -0.70 -16.41 -9.15
N THR A 263 -1.61 -15.69 -8.48
CA THR A 263 -2.48 -14.71 -9.12
C THR A 263 -1.85 -13.32 -9.22
N PHE A 264 -0.66 -13.13 -8.63
CA PHE A 264 0.10 -11.89 -8.66
C PHE A 264 1.38 -12.04 -9.45
N ASP A 265 1.53 -11.25 -10.52
CA ASP A 265 2.78 -11.13 -11.27
C ASP A 265 3.53 -9.89 -10.76
N ILE A 266 4.68 -10.11 -10.09
CA ILE A 266 5.46 -9.04 -9.46
C ILE A 266 6.68 -8.75 -10.33
N ILE A 267 6.71 -7.56 -10.92
CA ILE A 267 7.81 -7.05 -11.73
C ILE A 267 8.71 -6.19 -10.85
N ASP A 268 9.84 -6.72 -10.43
CA ASP A 268 10.78 -6.05 -9.54
C ASP A 268 11.84 -5.25 -10.32
N ILE A 269 11.52 -4.00 -10.60
CA ILE A 269 12.44 -3.08 -11.27
C ILE A 269 13.59 -2.64 -10.35
N GLY A 270 13.32 -2.53 -9.05
CA GLY A 270 14.33 -2.14 -8.08
C GLY A 270 15.49 -3.11 -8.00
N GLU A 271 15.25 -4.43 -8.08
CA GLU A 271 16.31 -5.43 -8.12
C GLU A 271 17.19 -5.25 -9.37
N ARG A 272 16.58 -5.04 -10.52
CA ARG A 272 17.29 -4.87 -11.81
C ARG A 272 18.18 -3.63 -11.83
N LYS A 273 17.75 -2.56 -11.14
CA LYS A 273 18.46 -1.28 -11.07
C LYS A 273 19.41 -1.16 -9.87
N GLY A 274 19.60 -2.24 -9.12
CA GLY A 274 20.48 -2.26 -7.95
C GLY A 274 19.93 -1.46 -6.78
N ARG A 275 18.63 -1.67 -6.45
CA ARG A 275 17.97 -1.05 -5.31
C ARG A 275 18.85 -1.03 -4.08
N LYS A 276 18.98 0.15 -3.49
CA LYS A 276 19.51 0.29 -2.14
C LYS A 276 18.36 0.15 -1.16
N TYR A 277 18.51 -0.76 -0.20
CA TYR A 277 17.51 -0.91 0.83
C TYR A 277 17.32 0.41 1.59
N SER A 278 16.11 0.90 1.56
CA SER A 278 15.71 2.09 2.29
C SER A 278 14.50 1.73 3.15
N PRO A 279 14.69 1.55 4.47
CA PRO A 279 13.57 1.19 5.36
C PRO A 279 12.54 2.31 5.40
N ILE A 280 11.28 1.95 5.49
CA ILE A 280 10.15 2.90 5.43
C ILE A 280 10.10 3.62 6.73
N ARG A 281 10.47 3.67 7.74
CA ARG A 281 10.32 4.40 9.00
C ARG A 281 11.38 3.96 10.02
N LEU A 282 12.54 4.57 9.96
CA LEU A 282 13.56 4.37 10.98
C LEU A 282 13.39 5.30 12.18
N THR A 283 12.90 6.51 11.92
CA THR A 283 12.72 7.55 12.94
C THR A 283 11.25 7.78 13.22
N MET A 284 10.93 8.54 14.26
CA MET A 284 9.58 8.98 14.54
C MET A 284 9.08 10.00 13.50
N ASP A 285 10.00 10.72 12.90
CA ASP A 285 9.73 11.65 11.81
C ASP A 285 9.63 10.84 10.52
N ASP A 286 8.57 11.04 9.73
CA ASP A 286 8.32 10.33 8.48
C ASP A 286 9.27 10.74 7.36
N GLU A 287 10.17 11.67 7.61
CA GLU A 287 11.18 12.13 6.70
C GLU A 287 12.30 11.09 6.57
N LEU A 288 12.13 10.20 5.61
CA LEU A 288 13.20 9.32 5.18
C LEU A 288 13.78 9.83 3.88
N ASP A 289 15.07 10.09 3.91
CA ASP A 289 15.85 10.34 2.72
C ASP A 289 16.00 9.04 1.91
N ARG A 290 15.00 8.75 1.11
CA ARG A 290 15.00 7.60 0.20
C ARG A 290 15.70 8.01 -1.09
N LYS A 291 16.83 7.39 -1.35
CA LYS A 291 17.65 7.65 -2.54
C LYS A 291 17.52 6.52 -3.58
N ASN A 292 16.29 6.14 -3.90
CA ASN A 292 16.02 5.19 -4.97
C ASN A 292 15.14 5.83 -6.07
N ASP A 293 15.38 7.11 -6.35
CA ASP A 293 14.54 7.95 -7.20
C ASP A 293 14.37 7.40 -8.61
N GLU A 294 15.37 6.67 -9.10
CA GLU A 294 15.37 6.09 -10.44
C GLU A 294 14.79 4.66 -10.49
N ALA A 295 14.42 4.07 -9.35
CA ALA A 295 14.08 2.65 -9.30
C ALA A 295 12.78 2.28 -10.01
N ILE A 296 11.87 3.24 -10.20
CA ILE A 296 10.55 3.00 -10.82
C ILE A 296 10.49 3.46 -12.28
N GLY A 297 11.46 4.23 -12.78
CA GLY A 297 11.53 4.57 -14.20
C GLY A 297 11.75 3.31 -15.05
N LEU A 298 10.95 3.11 -16.10
CA LEU A 298 10.98 1.93 -16.95
C LEU A 298 11.72 2.18 -18.27
N LEU A 299 12.52 1.24 -18.68
CA LEU A 299 13.02 1.16 -20.04
C LEU A 299 11.90 0.67 -20.99
N PRO A 300 11.99 0.93 -22.30
CA PRO A 300 10.96 0.50 -23.25
C PRO A 300 10.67 -1.02 -23.20
N GLU A 301 11.69 -1.85 -23.01
CA GLU A 301 11.56 -3.29 -22.83
C GLU A 301 10.85 -3.69 -21.52
N GLU A 302 11.01 -2.90 -20.46
CA GLU A 302 10.33 -3.08 -19.17
C GLU A 302 8.86 -2.64 -19.25
N GLU A 303 8.56 -1.55 -19.98
CA GLU A 303 7.18 -1.17 -20.30
C GLU A 303 6.48 -2.28 -21.08
N GLN A 304 7.14 -2.85 -22.08
CA GLN A 304 6.61 -3.96 -22.87
C GLN A 304 6.36 -5.20 -21.99
N GLU A 305 7.26 -5.52 -21.06
CA GLU A 305 7.08 -6.62 -20.12
C GLU A 305 5.82 -6.43 -19.26
N VAL A 306 5.56 -5.21 -18.76
CA VAL A 306 4.33 -4.90 -18.02
C VAL A 306 3.09 -5.11 -18.89
N VAL A 307 3.12 -4.64 -20.13
CA VAL A 307 2.03 -4.83 -21.11
C VAL A 307 1.79 -6.31 -21.40
N ASP A 308 2.86 -7.07 -21.61
CA ASP A 308 2.79 -8.50 -21.90
C ASP A 308 2.24 -9.31 -20.72
N SER A 309 2.64 -8.95 -19.48
CA SER A 309 2.08 -9.54 -18.26
C SER A 309 0.56 -9.37 -18.20
N VAL A 310 0.07 -8.15 -18.39
CA VAL A 310 -1.38 -7.86 -18.40
C VAL A 310 -2.08 -8.60 -19.55
N LYS A 311 -1.55 -8.53 -20.78
CA LYS A 311 -2.15 -9.18 -21.96
C LYS A 311 -2.18 -10.68 -21.82
N LYS A 312 -1.15 -11.30 -21.27
CA LYS A 312 -1.08 -12.74 -21.01
C LYS A 312 -2.16 -13.15 -19.99
N ALA A 313 -2.25 -12.45 -18.89
CA ALA A 313 -3.25 -12.74 -17.84
C ALA A 313 -4.68 -12.58 -18.37
N MET A 314 -4.91 -11.62 -19.24
CA MET A 314 -6.22 -11.38 -19.86
C MET A 314 -6.50 -12.22 -21.12
N GLY A 315 -5.60 -13.14 -21.48
CA GLY A 315 -5.79 -14.10 -22.55
C GLY A 315 -5.56 -13.57 -23.98
N LYS A 316 -4.84 -12.44 -24.12
CA LYS A 316 -4.38 -11.90 -25.42
C LYS A 316 -2.85 -11.80 -25.50
N GLY A 317 -2.14 -12.48 -24.61
CA GLY A 317 -0.74 -12.23 -24.38
C GLY A 317 0.22 -12.96 -25.28
N GLY A 318 1.39 -12.36 -25.48
CA GLY A 318 2.58 -12.99 -25.99
C GLY A 318 3.27 -13.89 -24.94
N GLU A 319 4.37 -14.51 -25.32
CA GLU A 319 5.16 -15.33 -24.40
C GLU A 319 5.87 -14.45 -23.35
N PHE A 320 5.69 -14.77 -22.08
CA PHE A 320 6.42 -14.13 -20.98
C PHE A 320 7.91 -14.50 -21.05
N LYS A 321 8.77 -13.52 -21.22
CA LYS A 321 10.22 -13.70 -21.31
C LYS A 321 10.99 -13.35 -20.03
N GLY A 322 10.31 -12.97 -18.97
CA GLY A 322 10.93 -12.61 -17.69
C GLY A 322 11.21 -13.82 -16.79
N LYS A 323 12.34 -13.83 -16.09
CA LYS A 323 12.56 -14.75 -14.97
C LYS A 323 11.75 -14.21 -13.77
N ARG A 324 10.86 -15.05 -13.22
CA ARG A 324 10.27 -14.76 -11.90
C ARG A 324 11.39 -14.56 -10.88
N PRO A 325 11.26 -13.61 -9.94
CA PRO A 325 12.20 -13.55 -8.81
C PRO A 325 12.29 -14.94 -8.18
N THR A 326 13.49 -15.48 -8.11
CA THR A 326 13.71 -16.78 -7.47
C THR A 326 13.35 -16.60 -5.99
N PRO A 327 12.48 -17.44 -5.41
CA PRO A 327 12.25 -17.39 -3.97
C PRO A 327 13.61 -17.49 -3.27
N ILE A 328 13.89 -16.55 -2.37
CA ILE A 328 15.13 -16.60 -1.58
C ILE A 328 15.08 -17.91 -0.79
N GLN A 329 15.86 -18.89 -1.23
CA GLN A 329 16.06 -20.10 -0.44
C GLN A 329 16.68 -19.66 0.87
N GLN A 330 16.04 -19.99 1.97
CA GLN A 330 16.57 -19.79 3.31
C GLN A 330 17.89 -20.58 3.44
N GLU A 331 18.99 -19.95 3.12
CA GLU A 331 20.28 -20.45 3.57
C GLU A 331 20.36 -20.27 5.08
N GLN A 332 20.25 -21.38 5.79
CA GLN A 332 20.58 -21.45 7.19
C GLN A 332 22.07 -21.14 7.38
N GLY A 333 22.34 -20.04 8.06
CA GLY A 333 23.58 -19.87 8.80
C GLY A 333 24.67 -19.09 8.10
N CYS A 334 24.98 -18.08 8.73
CA CYS A 334 26.26 -17.51 9.14
C CYS A 334 26.24 -15.99 9.15
N CYS A 335 26.15 -15.43 10.33
CA CYS A 335 26.63 -14.08 10.57
C CYS A 335 28.10 -14.02 10.17
N PRO A 336 28.52 -13.10 9.29
CA PRO A 336 29.94 -12.85 9.11
C PRO A 336 30.54 -12.29 10.42
N PRO A 337 31.79 -12.63 10.75
CA PRO A 337 32.43 -12.14 11.96
C PRO A 337 32.55 -10.61 11.91
N THR A 338 32.15 -9.98 12.99
CA THR A 338 32.30 -8.55 13.25
C THR A 338 33.78 -8.16 13.10
N GLN A 339 34.11 -7.37 12.10
CA GLN A 339 35.41 -6.72 12.03
C GLN A 339 35.47 -5.58 13.06
N PRO A 340 36.63 -5.35 13.71
CA PRO A 340 36.77 -4.27 14.67
C PRO A 340 36.63 -2.91 13.95
N GLN A 341 35.73 -2.06 14.41
CA GLN A 341 35.59 -0.70 13.94
C GLN A 341 36.82 0.13 14.35
N GLU A 342 37.57 0.60 13.40
CA GLU A 342 38.51 1.70 13.61
C GLU A 342 37.78 2.97 14.04
N LYS A 343 38.21 3.56 15.14
CA LYS A 343 37.66 4.81 15.65
C LYS A 343 37.94 5.93 14.66
N ALA A 344 36.90 6.51 14.09
CA ALA A 344 37.00 7.76 13.32
C ALA A 344 37.48 8.93 14.22
N PRO A 345 38.32 9.83 13.70
CA PRO A 345 38.81 10.98 14.45
C PRO A 345 37.67 11.96 14.76
N ALA A 346 37.71 12.54 15.94
CA ALA A 346 36.75 13.52 16.42
C ALA A 346 36.77 14.78 15.51
N VAL A 347 35.63 15.11 14.95
CA VAL A 347 35.37 16.36 14.23
C VAL A 347 35.11 17.45 15.25
N VAL A 348 35.99 18.47 15.27
CA VAL A 348 35.82 19.70 16.03
C VAL A 348 34.78 20.55 15.29
N LEU A 349 33.62 20.75 15.88
CA LEU A 349 32.59 21.67 15.38
C LEU A 349 33.00 23.11 15.73
N GLU A 350 33.35 23.88 14.71
CA GLU A 350 33.39 25.35 14.84
C GLU A 350 31.95 25.89 14.90
N LYS A 351 31.74 26.71 15.94
CA LYS A 351 30.49 27.48 16.10
C LYS A 351 30.51 28.60 15.07
N ASN A 352 29.54 28.61 14.14
CA ASN A 352 28.98 29.90 13.67
C ASN A 352 27.71 29.70 12.83
N ASP A 353 26.75 30.60 13.12
CA ASP A 353 25.64 31.05 12.33
C ASP A 353 24.38 30.17 12.25
N THR A 354 23.50 30.44 13.20
CA THR A 354 22.08 30.11 13.17
C THR A 354 21.34 31.01 12.17
N PRO A 355 20.71 30.49 11.11
CA PRO A 355 19.77 31.28 10.33
C PRO A 355 18.46 31.49 11.12
N GLN A 356 18.06 32.75 11.23
CA GLN A 356 16.76 33.10 11.85
C GLN A 356 15.61 32.56 11.02
N LEU A 357 14.76 31.73 11.64
CA LEU A 357 13.48 31.30 11.12
C LEU A 357 12.59 32.52 10.89
N LYS A 358 12.21 32.78 9.65
CA LYS A 358 11.15 33.72 9.30
C LYS A 358 9.81 33.08 9.67
N ASN A 359 9.05 33.78 10.50
CA ASN A 359 7.68 33.47 10.86
C ASN A 359 6.81 33.40 9.61
N TYR A 360 6.27 32.24 9.32
CA TYR A 360 5.14 32.09 8.40
C TYR A 360 3.85 32.11 9.21
N ASP A 361 3.10 33.21 9.05
CA ASP A 361 1.72 33.31 9.53
C ASP A 361 0.83 32.37 8.73
N PHE A 362 0.38 31.28 9.34
CA PHE A 362 -0.72 30.48 8.81
C PHE A 362 -2.05 31.19 9.10
N ASN A 363 -2.58 31.87 8.11
CA ASN A 363 -3.88 32.52 8.17
C ASN A 363 -4.99 31.48 7.89
N THR A 364 -5.44 30.80 8.94
CA THR A 364 -6.62 29.93 8.93
C THR A 364 -7.92 30.70 9.00
N LYS A 365 -8.20 31.51 7.98
CA LYS A 365 -9.53 32.11 7.77
C LYS A 365 -9.82 32.07 6.27
N ASN A 366 -10.54 31.04 5.85
CA ASN A 366 -11.46 30.99 4.72
C ASN A 366 -11.80 29.54 4.35
N LEU A 367 -12.49 28.84 5.23
CA LEU A 367 -13.23 27.62 4.91
C LEU A 367 -14.42 27.46 5.88
N LEU A 368 -15.29 28.50 5.95
CA LEU A 368 -16.65 28.39 6.48
C LEU A 368 -17.43 29.63 6.03
N SER A 369 -18.20 29.49 4.98
CA SER A 369 -19.38 30.21 4.48
C SER A 369 -19.43 29.98 2.96
N GLU A 370 -20.48 29.62 2.32
CA GLU A 370 -21.92 29.75 2.58
C GLU A 370 -22.68 28.82 1.61
N ASP A 371 -23.85 28.46 2.06
CA ASP A 371 -25.06 27.89 1.48
C ASP A 371 -25.09 26.39 1.12
#